data_610bb4afa86e6c27014b75b7e4e4aeb6
#
_entry.id   610bb4afa86e6c27014b75b7e4e4aeb6
#
_cell.length_a   1.000
_cell.length_b   1.000
_cell.length_c   1.000
_cell.angle_alpha   90.00
_cell.angle_beta   90.00
_cell.angle_gamma   90.00
#
_symmetry.space_group_name_H-M   'P 1'
#
loop_
_entity.id
_entity.type
_entity.pdbx_description
1 polymer ?
#
loop_
_entity_poly.entity_id
_entity_poly.type
_entity_poly.pdbx_seq_one_letter_code
_entity_poly.pdbx_strand_id
1 'polypeptide(L)'
;MTITSTIWPLQPHTEAKHVILRKYLNAWLPIITSWARAANFIDGFAGPGKYIKGEDGSPIIAIKAVIEHKKPITSKIKFLFIEKEQDRCNFLKEILNCLTIPNNLEYHCECNEFANVMEKVLDELSKNKQKIAPTFVFIDPFGFSGAPFSIIENIMERDYCEVLITFMYEEINRFIDDIRLEPTYIKLFGNEKWKEARGKSPEQRFKIIHDSYLGQLSTIADYVHSF
;
A
#
# COMPACT_ATOMS: atom_id res chain seq x y z
N MET A 1 -5.42 -0.14 -18.23
CA MET A 1 -4.32 -0.03 -19.23
C MET A 1 -3.26 -1.05 -18.89
N THR A 2 -2.88 -1.89 -19.80
CA THR A 2 -1.72 -2.79 -19.61
C THR A 2 -0.46 -1.97 -19.89
N ILE A 3 0.35 -1.73 -18.84
CA ILE A 3 1.62 -1.02 -18.99
C ILE A 3 2.65 -2.03 -19.52
N THR A 4 3.11 -1.83 -20.76
CA THR A 4 4.05 -2.72 -21.44
C THR A 4 5.52 -2.30 -21.29
N SER A 5 5.77 -1.12 -20.71
CA SER A 5 7.12 -0.61 -20.44
C SER A 5 7.47 -0.69 -18.96
N THR A 6 8.76 -0.84 -18.64
CA THR A 6 9.28 -0.88 -17.28
C THR A 6 9.00 0.43 -16.55
N ILE A 7 9.14 1.57 -17.23
CA ILE A 7 8.83 2.91 -16.70
C ILE A 7 7.84 3.64 -17.62
N TRP A 8 7.05 4.53 -17.05
CA TRP A 8 6.01 5.31 -17.75
C TRP A 8 5.95 6.76 -17.24
N PRO A 9 5.23 7.68 -17.94
CA PRO A 9 5.05 9.04 -17.47
C PRO A 9 4.25 9.08 -16.16
N LEU A 10 4.67 9.94 -15.22
CA LEU A 10 3.90 10.20 -14.00
C LEU A 10 2.56 10.85 -14.36
N GLN A 11 1.47 10.25 -13.89
CA GLN A 11 0.13 10.78 -14.08
C GLN A 11 -0.26 11.73 -12.93
N PRO A 12 -1.08 12.78 -13.18
CA PRO A 12 -1.44 13.75 -12.14
C PRO A 12 -2.08 13.14 -10.89
N HIS A 13 -2.94 12.12 -11.06
CA HIS A 13 -3.55 11.43 -9.92
C HIS A 13 -2.53 10.64 -9.09
N THR A 14 -1.50 10.09 -9.72
CA THR A 14 -0.39 9.41 -9.03
C THR A 14 0.49 10.42 -8.31
N GLU A 15 0.75 11.58 -8.91
CA GLU A 15 1.48 12.66 -8.27
C GLU A 15 0.77 13.13 -7.00
N ALA A 16 -0.55 13.29 -7.03
CA ALA A 16 -1.35 13.63 -5.85
C ALA A 16 -1.18 12.59 -4.72
N LYS A 17 -1.23 11.30 -5.04
CA LYS A 17 -0.98 10.22 -4.07
C LYS A 17 0.43 10.29 -3.47
N HIS A 18 1.44 10.58 -4.28
CA HIS A 18 2.82 10.76 -3.82
C HIS A 18 2.99 11.95 -2.87
N VAL A 19 2.28 13.06 -3.15
CA VAL A 19 2.27 14.23 -2.25
C VAL A 19 1.64 13.86 -0.90
N ILE A 20 0.53 13.12 -0.91
CA ILE A 20 -0.13 12.63 0.31
C ILE A 20 0.81 11.71 1.09
N LEU A 21 1.38 10.70 0.44
CA LEU A 21 2.33 9.76 1.04
C LEU A 21 3.51 10.49 1.69
N ARG A 22 4.13 11.42 0.99
CA ARG A 22 5.26 12.21 1.52
C ARG A 22 4.87 13.02 2.75
N LYS A 23 3.73 13.72 2.69
CA LYS A 23 3.24 14.51 3.83
C LYS A 23 2.91 13.63 5.03
N TYR A 24 2.29 12.49 4.78
CA TYR A 24 1.95 11.53 5.83
C TYR A 24 3.21 10.99 6.50
N LEU A 25 4.19 10.50 5.75
CA LEU A 25 5.45 9.99 6.29
C LEU A 25 6.23 11.06 7.08
N ASN A 26 6.25 12.29 6.60
CA ASN A 26 6.89 13.40 7.32
C ASN A 26 6.23 13.71 8.68
N ALA A 27 4.95 13.39 8.86
CA ALA A 27 4.26 13.51 10.14
C ALA A 27 4.40 12.24 10.97
N TRP A 28 4.22 11.08 10.37
CA TRP A 28 4.20 9.77 11.01
C TRP A 28 5.57 9.38 11.60
N LEU A 29 6.64 9.55 10.82
CA LEU A 29 7.99 9.16 11.23
C LEU A 29 8.41 9.78 12.57
N PRO A 30 8.37 11.12 12.78
CA PRO A 30 8.80 11.70 14.06
C PRO A 30 7.89 11.33 15.23
N ILE A 31 6.59 11.08 14.98
CA ILE A 31 5.66 10.64 16.02
C ILE A 31 6.05 9.24 16.50
N ILE A 32 6.15 8.30 15.58
CA ILE A 32 6.45 6.90 15.92
C ILE A 32 7.85 6.76 16.50
N THR A 33 8.85 7.39 15.90
CA THR A 33 10.25 7.28 16.34
C THR A 33 10.55 8.06 17.62
N SER A 34 9.62 8.87 18.12
CA SER A 34 9.76 9.51 19.45
C SER A 34 9.71 8.51 20.60
N TRP A 35 9.07 7.37 20.41
CA TRP A 35 8.91 6.34 21.45
C TRP A 35 9.33 4.93 20.98
N ALA A 36 9.22 4.62 19.68
CA ALA A 36 9.61 3.32 19.14
C ALA A 36 11.07 3.32 18.68
N ARG A 37 11.81 2.27 19.05
CA ARG A 37 13.21 2.08 18.62
C ARG A 37 13.32 1.62 17.16
N ALA A 38 12.26 1.11 16.60
CA ALA A 38 12.18 0.68 15.20
C ALA A 38 10.77 0.94 14.66
N ALA A 39 10.67 1.13 13.32
CA ALA A 39 9.42 1.20 12.61
C ALA A 39 9.58 0.55 11.23
N ASN A 40 8.46 0.11 10.63
CA ASN A 40 8.45 -0.48 9.30
C ASN A 40 7.58 0.34 8.36
N PHE A 41 7.99 0.38 7.11
CA PHE A 41 7.20 0.85 6.00
C PHE A 41 7.10 -0.25 4.95
N ILE A 42 5.89 -0.59 4.53
CA ILE A 42 5.64 -1.59 3.50
C ILE A 42 4.93 -0.90 2.34
N ASP A 43 5.52 -1.00 1.15
CA ASP A 43 4.88 -0.59 -0.10
C ASP A 43 4.46 -1.83 -0.85
N GLY A 44 3.16 -2.07 -0.89
CA GLY A 44 2.60 -3.29 -1.46
C GLY A 44 2.60 -3.34 -2.99
N PHE A 45 2.83 -2.19 -3.65
CA PHE A 45 2.79 -2.04 -5.11
C PHE A 45 3.84 -1.04 -5.58
N ALA A 46 5.09 -1.35 -5.26
CA ALA A 46 6.23 -0.43 -5.29
C ALA A 46 6.56 0.12 -6.69
N GLY A 47 6.20 -0.59 -7.75
CA GLY A 47 6.55 -0.19 -9.10
C GLY A 47 8.07 -0.14 -9.35
N PRO A 48 8.52 0.53 -10.40
CA PRO A 48 9.94 0.62 -10.75
C PRO A 48 10.72 1.66 -9.91
N GLY A 49 10.09 2.41 -9.03
CA GLY A 49 10.71 3.43 -8.17
C GLY A 49 11.01 4.77 -8.88
N LYS A 50 10.95 4.83 -10.20
CA LYS A 50 11.15 6.04 -11.00
C LYS A 50 10.20 6.11 -12.17
N TYR A 51 9.90 7.34 -12.62
CA TYR A 51 9.14 7.63 -13.84
C TYR A 51 10.04 8.14 -14.97
N ILE A 52 9.50 8.24 -16.19
CA ILE A 52 10.30 8.55 -17.40
C ILE A 52 11.11 9.84 -17.28
N LYS A 53 10.57 10.90 -16.66
CA LYS A 53 11.27 12.17 -16.47
C LYS A 53 12.19 12.21 -15.25
N GLY A 54 12.35 11.06 -14.57
CA GLY A 54 13.19 10.94 -13.39
C GLY A 54 12.48 11.24 -12.07
N GLU A 55 11.16 11.46 -12.10
CA GLU A 55 10.38 11.67 -10.86
C GLU A 55 10.42 10.43 -9.96
N ASP A 56 10.40 10.67 -8.66
CA ASP A 56 10.46 9.60 -7.65
C ASP A 56 9.13 8.84 -7.57
N GLY A 57 9.21 7.51 -7.53
CA GLY A 57 8.12 6.62 -7.13
C GLY A 57 8.02 6.48 -5.61
N SER A 58 6.98 5.82 -5.13
CA SER A 58 6.70 5.63 -3.70
C SER A 58 7.86 5.07 -2.88
N PRO A 59 8.67 4.08 -3.37
CA PRO A 59 9.82 3.59 -2.62
C PRO A 59 10.89 4.65 -2.34
N ILE A 60 11.20 5.45 -3.37
CA ILE A 60 12.21 6.50 -3.26
C ILE A 60 11.70 7.64 -2.40
N ILE A 61 10.42 7.99 -2.52
CA ILE A 61 9.76 8.98 -1.67
C ILE A 61 9.84 8.56 -0.20
N ALA A 62 9.58 7.28 0.09
CA ALA A 62 9.60 6.76 1.46
C ALA A 62 11.02 6.79 2.07
N ILE A 63 12.04 6.38 1.33
CA ILE A 63 13.43 6.46 1.79
C ILE A 63 13.84 7.92 2.00
N LYS A 64 13.54 8.81 1.04
CA LYS A 64 13.85 10.24 1.16
C LYS A 64 13.14 10.91 2.32
N ALA A 65 11.92 10.49 2.65
CA ALA A 65 11.21 11.00 3.82
C ALA A 65 11.97 10.78 5.14
N VAL A 66 12.81 9.74 5.21
CA VAL A 66 13.69 9.51 6.37
C VAL A 66 15.01 10.27 6.24
N ILE A 67 15.68 10.19 5.08
CA ILE A 67 17.01 10.76 4.88
C ILE A 67 16.99 12.30 4.90
N GLU A 68 15.98 12.88 4.27
CA GLU A 68 15.82 14.34 4.12
C GLU A 68 14.94 14.96 5.21
N HIS A 69 14.57 14.19 6.24
CA HIS A 69 13.69 14.68 7.29
C HIS A 69 14.35 15.79 8.10
N LYS A 70 13.60 16.89 8.37
CA LYS A 70 14.12 18.07 9.12
C LYS A 70 14.65 17.71 10.52
N LYS A 71 14.01 16.73 11.17
CA LYS A 71 14.49 16.18 12.43
C LYS A 71 15.21 14.86 12.15
N PRO A 72 16.43 14.62 12.65
CA PRO A 72 17.11 13.35 12.44
C PRO A 72 16.29 12.17 12.95
N ILE A 73 16.06 11.21 12.09
CA ILE A 73 15.41 9.94 12.44
C ILE A 73 16.52 8.96 12.81
N THR A 74 16.64 8.65 14.09
CA THR A 74 17.71 7.77 14.62
C THR A 74 17.25 6.34 14.87
N SER A 75 15.95 6.12 14.96
CA SER A 75 15.37 4.77 15.10
C SER A 75 15.64 3.93 13.85
N LYS A 76 15.67 2.62 14.03
CA LYS A 76 15.83 1.67 12.92
C LYS A 76 14.58 1.66 12.05
N ILE A 77 14.72 1.97 10.77
CA ILE A 77 13.62 1.94 9.82
C ILE A 77 13.84 0.82 8.81
N LYS A 78 12.85 -0.05 8.67
CA LYS A 78 12.85 -1.14 7.70
C LYS A 78 11.83 -0.88 6.62
N PHE A 79 12.26 -1.00 5.38
CA PHE A 79 11.41 -0.89 4.20
C PHE A 79 11.24 -2.27 3.56
N LEU A 80 9.99 -2.61 3.24
CA LEU A 80 9.66 -3.74 2.38
C LEU A 80 8.95 -3.20 1.15
N PHE A 81 9.56 -3.39 -0.02
CA PHE A 81 9.02 -3.01 -1.32
C PHE A 81 8.60 -4.26 -2.06
N ILE A 82 7.34 -4.32 -2.48
CA ILE A 82 6.76 -5.48 -3.16
C ILE A 82 6.34 -5.05 -4.56
N GLU A 83 6.89 -5.69 -5.58
CA GLU A 83 6.54 -5.48 -6.98
C GLU A 83 6.47 -6.82 -7.69
N LYS A 84 5.34 -7.11 -8.35
CA LYS A 84 5.13 -8.42 -8.98
C LYS A 84 5.82 -8.57 -10.33
N GLU A 85 5.97 -7.47 -11.08
CA GLU A 85 6.56 -7.49 -12.41
C GLU A 85 8.09 -7.54 -12.29
N GLN A 86 8.71 -8.61 -12.77
CA GLN A 86 10.14 -8.88 -12.59
C GLN A 86 11.03 -7.74 -13.11
N ASP A 87 10.70 -7.18 -14.28
CA ASP A 87 11.49 -6.09 -14.88
C ASP A 87 11.47 -4.83 -14.01
N ARG A 88 10.30 -4.48 -13.45
CA ARG A 88 10.15 -3.34 -12.56
C ARG A 88 10.86 -3.56 -11.24
N CYS A 89 10.74 -4.77 -10.68
CA CYS A 89 11.41 -5.15 -9.46
C CYS A 89 12.93 -5.08 -9.62
N ASN A 90 13.47 -5.58 -10.72
CA ASN A 90 14.92 -5.51 -11.02
C ASN A 90 15.38 -4.06 -11.16
N PHE A 91 14.64 -3.24 -11.88
CA PHE A 91 14.94 -1.81 -12.05
C PHE A 91 14.89 -1.07 -10.70
N LEU A 92 13.90 -1.37 -9.85
CA LEU A 92 13.83 -0.81 -8.49
C LEU A 92 15.07 -1.20 -7.67
N LYS A 93 15.49 -2.47 -7.70
CA LYS A 93 16.71 -2.94 -7.00
C LYS A 93 17.95 -2.20 -7.46
N GLU A 94 18.11 -1.97 -8.76
CA GLU A 94 19.22 -1.20 -9.32
C GLU A 94 19.23 0.24 -8.77
N ILE A 95 18.09 0.93 -8.78
CA ILE A 95 17.97 2.29 -8.24
C ILE A 95 18.30 2.31 -6.74
N LEU A 96 17.75 1.38 -5.96
CA LEU A 96 17.97 1.32 -4.52
C LEU A 96 19.43 1.08 -4.18
N ASN A 97 20.13 0.24 -4.93
CA ASN A 97 21.55 -0.04 -4.75
C ASN A 97 22.45 1.19 -5.04
N CYS A 98 21.96 2.15 -5.82
CA CYS A 98 22.69 3.41 -6.08
C CYS A 98 22.50 4.46 -4.96
N LEU A 99 21.58 4.23 -4.01
CA LEU A 99 21.33 5.17 -2.92
C LEU A 99 22.34 5.01 -1.80
N THR A 100 22.88 6.12 -1.33
CA THR A 100 23.60 6.15 -0.05
C THR A 100 22.60 6.22 1.09
N ILE A 101 22.46 5.13 1.83
CA ILE A 101 21.54 5.06 2.96
C ILE A 101 22.29 5.03 4.30
N PRO A 102 21.76 5.69 5.35
CA PRO A 102 22.32 5.62 6.70
C PRO A 102 22.21 4.21 7.30
N ASN A 103 23.09 3.89 8.25
CA ASN A 103 23.15 2.57 8.89
C ASN A 103 21.89 2.15 9.66
N ASN A 104 21.02 3.09 10.00
CA ASN A 104 19.76 2.82 10.66
C ASN A 104 18.60 2.51 9.70
N LEU A 105 18.84 2.52 8.38
CA LEU A 105 17.88 2.13 7.36
C LEU A 105 18.24 0.77 6.79
N GLU A 106 17.22 -0.08 6.64
CA GLU A 106 17.31 -1.35 5.92
C GLU A 106 16.18 -1.39 4.89
N TYR A 107 16.44 -1.94 3.72
CA TYR A 107 15.38 -2.21 2.75
C TYR A 107 15.47 -3.62 2.20
N HIS A 108 14.31 -4.16 1.85
CA HIS A 108 14.16 -5.41 1.15
C HIS A 108 13.20 -5.22 -0.03
N CYS A 109 13.48 -5.88 -1.14
CA CYS A 109 12.64 -5.79 -2.34
C CYS A 109 12.27 -7.19 -2.82
N GLU A 110 10.97 -7.51 -2.73
CA GLU A 110 10.39 -8.79 -3.13
C GLU A 110 9.74 -8.70 -4.51
N CYS A 111 10.14 -9.61 -5.40
CA CYS A 111 9.55 -9.74 -6.73
C CYS A 111 8.42 -10.78 -6.67
N ASN A 112 7.26 -10.39 -6.16
CA ASN A 112 6.10 -11.28 -6.01
C ASN A 112 4.82 -10.46 -5.85
N GLU A 113 3.67 -11.10 -5.81
CA GLU A 113 2.39 -10.47 -5.49
C GLU A 113 2.30 -10.09 -4.01
N PHE A 114 1.69 -8.94 -3.74
CA PHE A 114 1.49 -8.41 -2.38
C PHE A 114 0.88 -9.44 -1.43
N ALA A 115 -0.21 -10.09 -1.85
CA ALA A 115 -0.89 -11.08 -1.01
C ALA A 115 0.03 -12.23 -0.61
N ASN A 116 0.78 -12.79 -1.56
CA ASN A 116 1.68 -13.91 -1.32
C ASN A 116 2.83 -13.56 -0.35
N VAL A 117 3.38 -12.34 -0.48
CA VAL A 117 4.45 -11.88 0.43
C VAL A 117 3.89 -11.64 1.82
N MET A 118 2.77 -10.92 1.91
CA MET A 118 2.18 -10.59 3.20
C MET A 118 1.68 -11.81 3.95
N GLU A 119 1.07 -12.79 3.27
CA GLU A 119 0.69 -14.07 3.89
C GLU A 119 1.89 -14.74 4.58
N LYS A 120 3.02 -14.85 3.87
CA LYS A 120 4.25 -15.44 4.45
C LYS A 120 4.75 -14.65 5.65
N VAL A 121 4.85 -13.33 5.53
CA VAL A 121 5.32 -12.44 6.62
C VAL A 121 4.41 -12.56 7.85
N LEU A 122 3.09 -12.49 7.66
CA LEU A 122 2.12 -12.55 8.74
C LEU A 122 2.09 -13.94 9.40
N ASP A 123 2.20 -15.01 8.60
CA ASP A 123 2.30 -16.38 9.08
C ASP A 123 3.56 -16.61 9.92
N GLU A 124 4.71 -16.12 9.47
CA GLU A 124 5.98 -16.25 10.21
C GLU A 124 5.91 -15.51 11.55
N LEU A 125 5.37 -14.27 11.56
CA LEU A 125 5.17 -13.50 12.79
C LEU A 125 4.25 -14.25 13.76
N SER A 126 3.17 -14.86 13.26
CA SER A 126 2.20 -15.61 14.07
C SER A 126 2.80 -16.89 14.65
N LYS A 127 3.50 -17.68 13.82
CA LYS A 127 4.18 -18.93 14.23
C LYS A 127 5.22 -18.68 15.30
N ASN A 128 5.97 -17.59 15.16
CA ASN A 128 7.05 -17.23 16.08
C ASN A 128 6.57 -16.40 17.28
N LYS A 129 5.27 -16.07 17.36
CA LYS A 129 4.68 -15.17 18.37
C LYS A 129 5.44 -13.83 18.47
N GLN A 130 5.94 -13.34 17.35
CA GLN A 130 6.71 -12.11 17.30
C GLN A 130 5.78 -10.90 17.19
N LYS A 131 6.08 -9.88 17.99
CA LYS A 131 5.47 -8.56 17.80
C LYS A 131 6.18 -7.85 16.65
N ILE A 132 5.39 -7.25 15.77
CA ILE A 132 5.91 -6.36 14.74
C ILE A 132 6.16 -4.97 15.36
N ALA A 133 7.20 -4.27 14.90
CA ALA A 133 7.36 -2.85 15.22
C ALA A 133 6.22 -2.04 14.57
N PRO A 134 5.92 -0.82 15.04
CA PRO A 134 4.94 0.03 14.39
C PRO A 134 5.13 0.04 12.87
N THR A 135 4.06 -0.23 12.14
CA THR A 135 4.12 -0.49 10.70
C THR A 135 3.11 0.36 9.94
N PHE A 136 3.59 1.07 8.94
CA PHE A 136 2.74 1.75 7.97
C PHE A 136 2.77 0.99 6.64
N VAL A 137 1.60 0.61 6.14
CA VAL A 137 1.45 -0.12 4.86
C VAL A 137 0.77 0.76 3.83
N PHE A 138 1.44 0.99 2.71
CA PHE A 138 0.91 1.70 1.56
C PHE A 138 0.42 0.71 0.51
N ILE A 139 -0.85 0.79 0.15
CA ILE A 139 -1.54 -0.13 -0.75
C ILE A 139 -2.12 0.68 -1.92
N ASP A 140 -1.39 0.75 -3.03
CA ASP A 140 -1.77 1.47 -4.26
C ASP A 140 -1.78 0.53 -5.47
N PRO A 141 -2.75 -0.39 -5.56
CA PRO A 141 -2.78 -1.40 -6.60
C PRO A 141 -3.06 -0.81 -7.99
N PHE A 142 -2.53 -1.45 -9.03
CA PHE A 142 -2.98 -1.22 -10.40
C PHE A 142 -4.28 -2.00 -10.66
N GLY A 143 -5.42 -1.33 -10.49
CA GLY A 143 -6.74 -1.95 -10.52
C GLY A 143 -7.24 -2.34 -9.12
N PHE A 144 -8.31 -3.13 -9.05
CA PHE A 144 -8.99 -3.45 -7.78
C PHE A 144 -8.67 -4.85 -7.24
N SER A 145 -7.78 -5.59 -7.89
CA SER A 145 -7.32 -6.90 -7.42
C SER A 145 -5.92 -6.82 -6.81
N GLY A 146 -5.54 -7.80 -6.03
CA GLY A 146 -4.18 -7.92 -5.49
C GLY A 146 -4.01 -7.52 -4.03
N ALA A 147 -4.99 -6.84 -3.43
CA ALA A 147 -5.04 -6.54 -2.00
C ALA A 147 -6.32 -7.12 -1.36
N PRO A 148 -6.36 -8.43 -1.05
CA PRO A 148 -7.51 -9.05 -0.40
C PRO A 148 -7.78 -8.44 0.98
N PHE A 149 -9.06 -8.28 1.33
CA PHE A 149 -9.45 -7.74 2.64
C PHE A 149 -8.88 -8.53 3.81
N SER A 150 -8.81 -9.87 3.69
CA SER A 150 -8.24 -10.74 4.72
C SER A 150 -6.78 -10.41 5.07
N ILE A 151 -5.98 -9.95 4.10
CA ILE A 151 -4.61 -9.50 4.36
C ILE A 151 -4.61 -8.19 5.13
N ILE A 152 -5.49 -7.25 4.77
CA ILE A 152 -5.64 -5.97 5.49
C ILE A 152 -6.09 -6.22 6.92
N GLU A 153 -7.08 -7.09 7.12
CA GLU A 153 -7.56 -7.54 8.43
C GLU A 153 -6.41 -8.09 9.28
N ASN A 154 -5.66 -9.07 8.76
CA ASN A 154 -4.52 -9.66 9.46
C ASN A 154 -3.41 -8.64 9.79
N ILE A 155 -3.21 -7.59 8.98
CA ILE A 155 -2.29 -6.49 9.29
C ILE A 155 -2.84 -5.68 10.47
N MET A 156 -4.12 -5.33 10.43
CA MET A 156 -4.77 -4.45 11.40
C MET A 156 -5.02 -5.12 12.75
N GLU A 157 -5.02 -6.46 12.84
CA GLU A 157 -5.03 -7.20 14.11
C GLU A 157 -3.77 -6.96 14.96
N ARG A 158 -2.75 -6.30 14.42
CA ARG A 158 -1.48 -6.08 15.08
C ARG A 158 -1.39 -4.66 15.63
N ASP A 159 -0.86 -4.55 16.85
CA ASP A 159 -0.68 -3.26 17.50
C ASP A 159 0.14 -2.28 16.64
N TYR A 160 -0.30 -1.03 16.57
CA TYR A 160 0.41 0.08 15.91
C TYR A 160 0.63 -0.14 14.40
N CYS A 161 -0.28 -0.84 13.74
CA CYS A 161 -0.33 -0.94 12.30
C CYS A 161 -1.33 0.07 11.72
N GLU A 162 -0.92 0.72 10.63
CA GLU A 162 -1.72 1.69 9.89
C GLU A 162 -1.66 1.35 8.40
N VAL A 163 -2.77 1.55 7.69
CA VAL A 163 -2.83 1.32 6.25
C VAL A 163 -3.32 2.56 5.52
N LEU A 164 -2.69 2.88 4.39
CA LEU A 164 -3.17 3.86 3.42
C LEU A 164 -3.51 3.12 2.13
N ILE A 165 -4.79 3.13 1.77
CA ILE A 165 -5.30 2.35 0.64
C ILE A 165 -5.82 3.28 -0.44
N THR A 166 -5.35 3.11 -1.66
CA THR A 166 -6.00 3.70 -2.84
C THR A 166 -7.17 2.82 -3.27
N PHE A 167 -8.38 3.31 -3.05
CA PHE A 167 -9.59 2.59 -3.42
C PHE A 167 -9.96 2.89 -4.87
N MET A 168 -9.89 1.88 -5.74
CA MET A 168 -10.03 2.00 -7.19
C MET A 168 -11.50 2.01 -7.63
N TYR A 169 -12.27 3.00 -7.15
CA TYR A 169 -13.71 3.10 -7.39
C TYR A 169 -14.09 3.02 -8.87
N GLU A 170 -13.41 3.76 -9.74
CA GLU A 170 -13.74 3.82 -11.16
C GLU A 170 -13.66 2.44 -11.84
N GLU A 171 -12.62 1.68 -11.51
CA GLU A 171 -12.43 0.33 -12.04
C GLU A 171 -13.49 -0.62 -11.49
N ILE A 172 -13.78 -0.54 -10.19
CA ILE A 172 -14.82 -1.35 -9.54
C ILE A 172 -16.18 -1.05 -10.17
N ASN A 173 -16.57 0.23 -10.28
CA ASN A 173 -17.84 0.65 -10.83
C ASN A 173 -18.02 0.22 -12.29
N ARG A 174 -16.95 0.28 -13.09
CA ARG A 174 -16.96 -0.13 -14.50
C ARG A 174 -17.36 -1.58 -14.68
N PHE A 175 -16.92 -2.45 -13.78
CA PHE A 175 -17.07 -3.89 -13.92
C PHE A 175 -17.99 -4.53 -12.87
N ILE A 176 -18.70 -3.74 -12.05
CA ILE A 176 -19.51 -4.24 -10.93
C ILE A 176 -20.62 -5.23 -11.35
N ASP A 177 -21.11 -5.10 -12.57
CA ASP A 177 -22.16 -5.98 -13.13
C ASP A 177 -21.58 -7.27 -13.74
N ASP A 178 -20.28 -7.40 -13.88
CA ASP A 178 -19.64 -8.61 -14.42
C ASP A 178 -19.59 -9.72 -13.37
N ILE A 179 -20.48 -10.71 -13.53
CA ILE A 179 -20.58 -11.85 -12.59
C ILE A 179 -19.27 -12.65 -12.50
N ARG A 180 -18.45 -12.68 -13.56
CA ARG A 180 -17.18 -13.41 -13.57
C ARG A 180 -16.18 -12.85 -12.55
N LEU A 181 -16.31 -11.58 -12.18
CA LEU A 181 -15.46 -10.89 -11.23
C LEU A 181 -15.95 -11.00 -9.77
N GLU A 182 -17.09 -11.65 -9.55
CA GLU A 182 -17.64 -11.83 -8.20
C GLU A 182 -16.65 -12.41 -7.18
N PRO A 183 -15.86 -13.46 -7.50
CA PRO A 183 -14.86 -13.97 -6.58
C PRO A 183 -13.78 -12.94 -6.22
N THR A 184 -13.44 -12.04 -7.15
CA THR A 184 -12.48 -10.95 -6.92
C THR A 184 -13.07 -9.90 -5.99
N TYR A 185 -14.34 -9.54 -6.19
CA TYR A 185 -15.02 -8.58 -5.32
C TYR A 185 -15.22 -9.12 -3.90
N ILE A 186 -15.57 -10.40 -3.74
CA ILE A 186 -15.68 -11.03 -2.42
C ILE A 186 -14.34 -10.92 -1.68
N LYS A 187 -13.22 -11.18 -2.36
CA LYS A 187 -11.89 -11.03 -1.76
C LYS A 187 -11.55 -9.58 -1.43
N LEU A 188 -11.88 -8.64 -2.33
CA LEU A 188 -11.61 -7.22 -2.12
C LEU A 188 -12.39 -6.63 -0.95
N PHE A 189 -13.70 -6.89 -0.90
CA PHE A 189 -14.58 -6.29 0.10
C PHE A 189 -14.62 -7.05 1.42
N GLY A 190 -14.27 -8.34 1.44
CA GLY A 190 -14.46 -9.20 2.60
C GLY A 190 -15.94 -9.43 2.98
N ASN A 191 -16.88 -8.95 2.17
CA ASN A 191 -18.32 -9.10 2.37
C ASN A 191 -19.06 -9.10 1.02
N GLU A 192 -20.39 -9.22 1.03
CA GLU A 192 -21.22 -9.24 -0.17
C GLU A 192 -22.13 -8.00 -0.34
N LYS A 193 -22.05 -6.99 0.53
CA LYS A 193 -22.91 -5.79 0.51
C LYS A 193 -22.75 -4.98 -0.79
N TRP A 194 -21.57 -5.00 -1.40
CA TRP A 194 -21.29 -4.37 -2.68
C TRP A 194 -22.21 -4.86 -3.82
N LYS A 195 -22.81 -6.07 -3.71
CA LYS A 195 -23.75 -6.62 -4.69
C LYS A 195 -25.00 -5.75 -4.87
N GLU A 196 -25.37 -5.00 -3.84
CA GLU A 196 -26.49 -4.07 -3.87
C GLU A 196 -26.29 -2.92 -4.86
N ALA A 197 -25.05 -2.66 -5.29
CA ALA A 197 -24.75 -1.64 -6.29
C ALA A 197 -25.15 -2.04 -7.71
N ARG A 198 -25.32 -3.34 -7.98
CA ARG A 198 -25.71 -3.83 -9.30
C ARG A 198 -27.05 -3.27 -9.73
N GLY A 199 -27.13 -2.80 -11.00
CA GLY A 199 -28.36 -2.24 -11.57
C GLY A 199 -28.80 -0.90 -10.97
N LYS A 200 -27.99 -0.24 -10.13
CA LYS A 200 -28.31 1.06 -9.53
C LYS A 200 -27.82 2.23 -10.39
N SER A 201 -28.31 3.46 -10.08
CA SER A 201 -27.78 4.68 -10.70
C SER A 201 -26.32 4.93 -10.30
N PRO A 202 -25.52 5.73 -11.06
CA PRO A 202 -24.14 6.03 -10.73
C PRO A 202 -23.94 6.59 -9.32
N GLU A 203 -24.80 7.49 -8.85
CA GLU A 203 -24.74 8.09 -7.52
C GLU A 203 -25.01 7.05 -6.43
N GLN A 204 -26.01 6.19 -6.65
CA GLN A 204 -26.33 5.10 -5.72
C GLN A 204 -25.17 4.08 -5.67
N ARG A 205 -24.59 3.74 -6.83
CA ARG A 205 -23.43 2.84 -6.91
C ARG A 205 -22.26 3.37 -6.11
N PHE A 206 -21.91 4.66 -6.28
CA PHE A 206 -20.84 5.27 -5.53
C PHE A 206 -21.02 5.08 -4.03
N LYS A 207 -22.20 5.45 -3.54
CA LYS A 207 -22.51 5.34 -2.12
C LYS A 207 -22.41 3.90 -1.61
N ILE A 208 -23.05 2.95 -2.30
CA ILE A 208 -23.07 1.54 -1.86
C ILE A 208 -21.65 0.95 -1.87
N ILE A 209 -20.90 1.15 -2.95
CA ILE A 209 -19.54 0.62 -3.09
C ILE A 209 -18.62 1.22 -2.00
N HIS A 210 -18.63 2.54 -1.85
CA HIS A 210 -17.85 3.25 -0.85
C HIS A 210 -18.21 2.82 0.57
N ASP A 211 -19.49 2.87 0.92
CA ASP A 211 -19.98 2.57 2.27
C ASP A 211 -19.76 1.09 2.62
N SER A 212 -19.86 0.18 1.64
CA SER A 212 -19.56 -1.25 1.83
C SER A 212 -18.10 -1.46 2.23
N TYR A 213 -17.16 -0.81 1.55
CA TYR A 213 -15.73 -0.96 1.87
C TYR A 213 -15.34 -0.23 3.15
N LEU A 214 -15.79 1.02 3.30
CA LEU A 214 -15.54 1.81 4.51
C LEU A 214 -16.12 1.16 5.76
N GLY A 215 -17.37 0.65 5.66
CA GLY A 215 -18.00 -0.07 6.76
C GLY A 215 -17.26 -1.34 7.14
N GLN A 216 -16.69 -2.06 6.15
CA GLN A 216 -15.87 -3.24 6.43
C GLN A 216 -14.54 -2.86 7.10
N LEU A 217 -13.85 -1.82 6.65
CA LEU A 217 -12.64 -1.31 7.29
C LEU A 217 -12.92 -0.88 8.75
N SER A 218 -14.08 -0.30 9.02
CA SER A 218 -14.48 0.11 10.36
C SER A 218 -14.73 -1.06 11.34
N THR A 219 -14.77 -2.30 10.85
CA THR A 219 -14.85 -3.49 11.72
C THR A 219 -13.49 -3.93 12.26
N ILE A 220 -12.40 -3.46 11.65
CA ILE A 220 -11.02 -3.88 11.93
C ILE A 220 -10.09 -2.75 12.37
N ALA A 221 -10.55 -1.50 12.33
CA ALA A 221 -9.76 -0.33 12.69
C ALA A 221 -10.56 0.63 13.56
N ASP A 222 -9.93 1.20 14.58
CA ASP A 222 -10.54 2.18 15.49
C ASP A 222 -10.84 3.51 14.78
N TYR A 223 -10.02 3.86 13.79
CA TYR A 223 -10.14 5.10 13.03
C TYR A 223 -10.05 4.82 11.54
N VAL A 224 -11.09 5.20 10.80
CA VAL A 224 -11.16 5.09 9.34
C VAL A 224 -11.56 6.43 8.74
N HIS A 225 -10.77 6.95 7.82
CA HIS A 225 -11.01 8.20 7.12
C HIS A 225 -10.89 8.00 5.61
N SER A 226 -11.83 8.55 4.85
CA SER A 226 -11.73 8.69 3.40
C SER A 226 -11.56 10.16 3.01
N PHE A 227 -10.78 10.45 1.99
CA PHE A 227 -10.47 11.79 1.48
C PHE A 227 -10.28 11.80 -0.04
#